data_f1dfc556ec32c6febfe9cf2de71fab40
#
_entry.id   f1dfc556ec32c6febfe9cf2de71fab40
#
_cell.length_a   1.000
_cell.length_b   1.000
_cell.length_c   1.000
_cell.angle_alpha   90.00
_cell.angle_beta   90.00
_cell.angle_gamma   90.00
#
_symmetry.space_group_name_H-M   'P 1'
#
loop_
_entity.id
_entity.type
_entity.pdbx_description
1 polymer ?
#
loop_
_entity_poly.entity_id
_entity_poly.type
_entity_poly.pdbx_seq_one_letter_code
_entity_poly.pdbx_strand_id
1 'polypeptide(L)'
;MTTLIDRIRAWYAHDASRYGLTNGKAADRYLGEHPGPKRSSVLRTMRTVRAENAPAALSMVLADDDDDEPSGVEVVDMGAPDKGDSFSLDWDNREYAFNFRGQEWTAPFDEVAKWCWWYSNEGEGRSAREVSRLADEVHNRDLTEDWARRALWVVGVKKASPPFAPHELQRLTPKETAKIAHHRRQNASGRELRRDEARSWRDIARKAQRRANDVERVTNALVEALAPHRREAPPTIDLPVQQDTLAVFALFDAHIGKRGIDGRGLDASIARVIDTGRVLARNVLRMGAPGRVELVIGGDHFNIDGTRNTTTNGTPQDVDRSAPEILRAGILATIDYIDMLRPMGEVTVKVIPGNHDEIMSFALLNALERHYLPADDVEVTVHASSRLYTMHGSTLLMYEHGDGPKPKDLGAIMAKEARAEWGRAAHCYALTGHLHHVHEHDLGGVTVLQAPSPATLDAWHAKHGYILADAAQRAHIFDARDGLIASVRAPVKP
;
A
#
# COMPACT_ATOMS: atom_id res chain seq x y z
N MET A 1 -13.67 33.26 28.98
CA MET A 1 -13.10 32.80 27.70
C MET A 1 -12.90 31.29 27.79
N THR A 2 -13.51 30.53 26.91
CA THR A 2 -13.40 29.06 26.91
C THR A 2 -11.96 28.67 26.51
N THR A 3 -11.29 27.81 27.28
CA THR A 3 -9.92 27.41 26.99
C THR A 3 -9.85 26.51 25.76
N LEU A 4 -8.68 26.34 25.17
CA LEU A 4 -8.48 25.42 24.03
C LEU A 4 -8.86 23.98 24.40
N ILE A 5 -8.54 23.56 25.63
CA ILE A 5 -8.85 22.23 26.14
C ILE A 5 -10.38 22.00 26.23
N ASP A 6 -11.12 22.98 26.73
CA ASP A 6 -12.62 22.89 26.83
C ASP A 6 -13.24 22.80 25.44
N ARG A 7 -12.73 23.57 24.48
CA ARG A 7 -13.23 23.53 23.10
C ARG A 7 -12.95 22.17 22.42
N ILE A 8 -11.80 21.58 22.68
CA ILE A 8 -11.45 20.25 22.13
C ILE A 8 -12.25 19.15 22.83
N ARG A 9 -12.50 19.24 24.15
CA ARG A 9 -13.40 18.31 24.85
C ARG A 9 -14.82 18.37 24.26
N ALA A 10 -15.36 19.56 24.06
CA ALA A 10 -16.68 19.74 23.45
C ALA A 10 -16.73 19.20 22.01
N TRP A 11 -15.66 19.38 21.25
CA TRP A 11 -15.56 18.88 19.88
C TRP A 11 -15.58 17.35 19.82
N TYR A 12 -14.90 16.65 20.72
CA TYR A 12 -14.98 15.19 20.83
C TYR A 12 -16.35 14.72 21.34
N ALA A 13 -16.93 15.42 22.31
CA ALA A 13 -18.24 15.06 22.85
C ALA A 13 -19.39 15.18 21.83
N HIS A 14 -19.24 16.07 20.84
CA HIS A 14 -20.23 16.27 19.78
C HIS A 14 -20.31 15.11 18.79
N ASP A 15 -19.21 14.37 18.58
CA ASP A 15 -19.15 13.25 17.62
C ASP A 15 -18.14 12.21 18.09
N ALA A 16 -18.65 11.12 18.65
CA ALA A 16 -17.84 10.03 19.20
C ALA A 16 -16.94 9.34 18.13
N SER A 17 -17.29 9.39 16.84
CA SER A 17 -16.47 8.82 15.75
C SER A 17 -15.10 9.49 15.64
N ARG A 18 -14.95 10.73 16.16
CA ARG A 18 -13.71 11.49 16.17
C ARG A 18 -12.61 10.84 17.02
N TYR A 19 -12.97 10.02 18.01
CA TYR A 19 -12.01 9.24 18.80
C TYR A 19 -11.31 8.15 17.97
N GLY A 20 -11.90 7.70 16.88
CA GLY A 20 -11.29 6.74 15.94
C GLY A 20 -10.18 7.32 15.05
N LEU A 21 -10.08 8.66 14.96
CA LEU A 21 -9.05 9.32 14.16
C LEU A 21 -7.70 9.29 14.89
N THR A 22 -6.57 9.25 14.15
CA THR A 22 -5.26 9.54 14.76
C THR A 22 -5.20 10.98 15.24
N ASN A 23 -4.33 11.29 16.22
CA ASN A 23 -4.18 12.66 16.73
C ASN A 23 -3.86 13.68 15.63
N GLY A 24 -3.09 13.29 14.60
CA GLY A 24 -2.80 14.13 13.44
C GLY A 24 -4.06 14.45 12.62
N LYS A 25 -4.81 13.42 12.23
CA LYS A 25 -6.06 13.58 11.46
C LYS A 25 -7.13 14.34 12.25
N ALA A 26 -7.23 14.07 13.55
CA ALA A 26 -8.14 14.81 14.42
C ALA A 26 -7.78 16.30 14.53
N ALA A 27 -6.48 16.62 14.65
CA ALA A 27 -6.01 18.00 14.69
C ALA A 27 -6.24 18.73 13.35
N ASP A 28 -6.01 18.07 12.24
CA ASP A 28 -6.23 18.65 10.91
C ASP A 28 -7.74 18.89 10.65
N ARG A 29 -8.60 17.96 11.06
CA ARG A 29 -10.07 18.12 10.99
C ARG A 29 -10.56 19.25 11.91
N TYR A 30 -10.07 19.27 13.16
CA TYR A 30 -10.44 20.35 14.11
C TYR A 30 -10.03 21.73 13.57
N LEU A 31 -8.83 21.87 12.99
CA LEU A 31 -8.35 23.15 12.44
C LEU A 31 -9.11 23.57 11.18
N GLY A 32 -9.58 22.62 10.38
CA GLY A 32 -10.48 22.88 9.26
C GLY A 32 -11.83 23.47 9.70
N GLU A 33 -12.35 23.00 10.84
CA GLU A 33 -13.61 23.47 11.42
C GLU A 33 -13.44 24.74 12.28
N HIS A 34 -12.22 24.95 12.86
CA HIS A 34 -11.93 26.04 13.83
C HIS A 34 -10.55 26.67 13.54
N PRO A 35 -10.41 27.52 12.54
CA PRO A 35 -9.14 28.16 12.21
C PRO A 35 -8.69 29.14 13.30
N GLY A 36 -7.38 29.17 13.59
CA GLY A 36 -6.75 30.12 14.51
C GLY A 36 -5.69 29.54 15.44
N PRO A 37 -5.90 28.37 16.14
CA PRO A 37 -4.87 27.80 16.99
C PRO A 37 -3.68 27.25 16.18
N LYS A 38 -2.46 27.26 16.78
CA LYS A 38 -1.31 26.58 16.17
C LYS A 38 -1.51 25.05 16.21
N ARG A 39 -1.21 24.35 15.11
CA ARG A 39 -1.36 22.88 14.99
C ARG A 39 -0.67 22.11 16.12
N SER A 40 0.53 22.54 16.54
CA SER A 40 1.25 21.93 17.66
C SER A 40 0.53 22.03 19.01
N SER A 41 -0.15 23.15 19.25
CA SER A 41 -0.97 23.34 20.46
C SER A 41 -2.23 22.47 20.45
N VAL A 42 -2.88 22.35 19.29
CA VAL A 42 -4.05 21.45 19.09
C VAL A 42 -3.65 20.00 19.30
N LEU A 43 -2.55 19.54 18.72
CA LEU A 43 -2.03 18.18 18.88
C LEU A 43 -1.70 17.84 20.34
N ARG A 44 -1.06 18.77 21.07
CA ARG A 44 -0.76 18.58 22.50
C ARG A 44 -2.04 18.45 23.30
N THR A 45 -2.99 19.36 23.14
CA THR A 45 -4.26 19.35 23.87
C THR A 45 -5.11 18.12 23.53
N MET A 46 -5.13 17.65 22.27
CA MET A 46 -5.84 16.42 21.90
C MET A 46 -5.26 15.17 22.57
N ARG A 47 -3.93 15.11 22.75
CA ARG A 47 -3.30 14.01 23.50
C ARG A 47 -3.75 14.00 24.96
N THR A 48 -3.82 15.16 25.59
CA THR A 48 -4.32 15.32 26.98
C THR A 48 -5.78 14.88 27.09
N VAL A 49 -6.68 15.39 26.26
CA VAL A 49 -8.10 15.06 26.30
C VAL A 49 -8.36 13.57 26.04
N ARG A 50 -7.58 12.95 25.18
CA ARG A 50 -7.70 11.48 24.95
C ARG A 50 -7.16 10.65 26.10
N ALA A 51 -6.12 11.11 26.77
CA ALA A 51 -5.59 10.43 27.96
C ALA A 51 -6.60 10.47 29.12
N GLU A 52 -7.31 11.59 29.29
CA GLU A 52 -8.37 11.76 30.28
C GLU A 52 -9.60 10.86 30.02
N ASN A 53 -9.92 10.62 28.74
CA ASN A 53 -11.07 9.81 28.32
C ASN A 53 -10.70 8.38 27.90
N ALA A 54 -9.44 7.95 28.16
CA ALA A 54 -9.13 6.53 28.06
C ALA A 54 -9.99 5.78 29.09
N PRO A 55 -10.77 4.77 28.68
CA PRO A 55 -11.67 4.11 29.60
C PRO A 55 -10.89 3.66 30.84
N ALA A 56 -11.40 3.99 32.00
CA ALA A 56 -10.97 3.51 33.31
C ALA A 56 -11.26 2.01 33.43
N ALA A 57 -10.57 1.22 32.59
CA ALA A 57 -10.62 -0.23 32.63
C ALA A 57 -9.97 -0.79 33.93
N LEU A 58 -9.40 0.08 34.76
CA LEU A 58 -8.85 -0.27 36.06
C LEU A 58 -9.80 0.03 37.24
N SER A 59 -10.71 0.99 37.11
CA SER A 59 -11.61 1.36 38.21
C SER A 59 -12.91 0.52 38.26
N MET A 60 -13.21 -0.23 37.21
CA MET A 60 -14.47 -1.00 37.11
C MET A 60 -14.38 -2.43 37.65
N VAL A 61 -13.20 -2.89 38.06
CA VAL A 61 -13.01 -4.24 38.66
C VAL A 61 -12.94 -4.20 40.19
N LEU A 62 -12.93 -3.01 40.80
CA LEU A 62 -12.73 -2.83 42.23
C LEU A 62 -13.91 -2.18 42.98
N ALA A 63 -15.06 -2.08 42.36
CA ALA A 63 -16.26 -1.61 43.02
C ALA A 63 -17.23 -2.79 43.21
N ASP A 64 -17.05 -3.53 44.24
CA ASP A 64 -18.05 -4.25 45.06
C ASP A 64 -17.29 -5.18 46.03
N ASP A 65 -17.09 -4.72 47.23
CA ASP A 65 -17.30 -5.43 48.49
C ASP A 65 -16.79 -4.54 49.63
N ASP A 66 -17.70 -4.23 50.55
CA ASP A 66 -17.46 -3.56 51.85
C ASP A 66 -16.47 -4.38 52.69
N ASP A 67 -15.18 -3.98 52.67
CA ASP A 67 -14.25 -4.29 53.76
C ASP A 67 -13.34 -3.07 53.97
N ASP A 68 -13.07 -2.72 55.24
CA ASP A 68 -12.35 -1.56 55.73
C ASP A 68 -11.17 -1.15 54.80
N GLU A 69 -11.32 -0.08 54.08
CA GLU A 69 -10.20 0.49 53.29
C GLU A 69 -9.09 0.87 54.25
N PRO A 70 -7.84 0.44 53.99
CA PRO A 70 -6.72 0.88 54.81
C PRO A 70 -6.57 2.41 54.67
N SER A 71 -6.37 3.06 55.80
CA SER A 71 -6.17 4.52 55.91
C SER A 71 -4.87 4.81 56.66
N GLY A 72 -4.30 5.99 56.42
CA GLY A 72 -3.07 6.42 57.05
C GLY A 72 -1.78 5.94 56.32
N VAL A 73 -0.63 6.18 56.92
CA VAL A 73 0.69 5.86 56.35
C VAL A 73 1.21 4.55 56.93
N GLU A 74 1.41 3.54 56.06
CA GLU A 74 1.99 2.25 56.43
C GLU A 74 3.49 2.21 56.00
N VAL A 75 4.37 2.04 56.96
CA VAL A 75 5.82 1.85 56.70
C VAL A 75 6.09 0.36 56.52
N VAL A 76 6.59 -0.02 55.32
CA VAL A 76 6.88 -1.41 54.98
C VAL A 76 8.37 -1.69 55.20
N ASP A 77 8.69 -2.55 56.16
CA ASP A 77 10.05 -3.05 56.39
C ASP A 77 10.27 -4.30 55.52
N MET A 78 10.99 -4.14 54.43
CA MET A 78 11.35 -5.24 53.51
C MET A 78 12.77 -5.75 53.67
N GLY A 79 13.48 -5.35 54.71
CA GLY A 79 14.86 -5.82 54.99
C GLY A 79 15.82 -5.41 53.84
N ALA A 80 15.93 -4.11 53.56
CA ALA A 80 16.74 -3.57 52.50
C ALA A 80 18.22 -3.93 52.57
N PRO A 81 18.92 -4.29 51.47
CA PRO A 81 20.33 -4.61 51.50
C PRO A 81 21.22 -3.38 51.75
N ASP A 82 20.79 -2.20 51.38
CA ASP A 82 21.47 -0.97 51.72
C ASP A 82 20.77 -0.32 52.92
N LYS A 83 21.48 -0.21 54.04
CA LYS A 83 20.99 0.46 55.27
C LYS A 83 20.59 1.91 54.90
N GLY A 84 19.29 2.15 54.79
CA GLY A 84 18.74 3.47 54.58
C GLY A 84 17.79 3.62 53.39
N ASP A 85 17.59 2.58 52.55
CA ASP A 85 16.56 2.60 51.52
C ASP A 85 15.24 2.00 52.10
N SER A 86 14.14 2.74 52.02
CA SER A 86 12.84 2.33 52.50
C SER A 86 11.70 2.93 51.65
N PHE A 87 10.50 2.41 51.85
CA PHE A 87 9.29 3.03 51.32
C PHE A 87 8.15 2.93 52.33
N SER A 88 7.17 3.82 52.16
CA SER A 88 5.91 3.77 52.86
C SER A 88 4.75 3.91 51.91
N LEU A 89 3.60 3.38 52.29
CA LEU A 89 2.33 3.49 51.59
C LEU A 89 1.48 4.55 52.28
N ASP A 90 1.15 5.60 51.55
CA ASP A 90 0.15 6.60 51.98
C ASP A 90 -1.19 6.23 51.33
N TRP A 91 -2.05 5.61 52.10
CA TRP A 91 -3.34 5.11 51.66
C TRP A 91 -4.34 6.25 51.42
N ASP A 92 -4.20 7.36 52.15
CA ASP A 92 -5.10 8.47 52.04
C ASP A 92 -4.84 9.27 50.73
N ASN A 93 -3.56 9.46 50.41
CA ASN A 93 -3.16 10.12 49.19
C ASN A 93 -2.95 9.18 47.99
N ARG A 94 -3.02 7.86 48.23
CA ARG A 94 -2.78 6.79 47.23
C ARG A 94 -1.42 6.89 46.57
N GLU A 95 -0.37 7.13 47.34
CA GLU A 95 0.99 7.32 46.90
C GLU A 95 1.98 6.41 47.63
N TYR A 96 3.07 6.05 46.93
CA TYR A 96 4.29 5.54 47.54
C TYR A 96 5.18 6.72 47.92
N ALA A 97 5.71 6.73 49.14
CA ALA A 97 6.83 7.61 49.50
C ALA A 97 8.10 6.78 49.60
N PHE A 98 9.06 7.07 48.76
CA PHE A 98 10.37 6.40 48.72
C PHE A 98 11.41 7.26 49.45
N ASN A 99 12.29 6.63 50.23
CA ASN A 99 13.46 7.24 50.81
C ASN A 99 14.70 6.49 50.35
N PHE A 100 15.56 7.14 49.56
CA PHE A 100 16.81 6.58 49.09
C PHE A 100 17.96 7.46 49.53
N ARG A 101 18.77 6.96 50.47
CA ARG A 101 19.93 7.66 51.04
C ARG A 101 19.61 9.06 51.56
N GLY A 102 18.40 9.22 52.13
CA GLY A 102 17.95 10.50 52.66
C GLY A 102 17.27 11.43 51.65
N GLN A 103 17.09 11.02 50.42
CA GLN A 103 16.27 11.73 49.44
C GLN A 103 14.85 11.10 49.40
N GLU A 104 13.85 11.91 49.70
CA GLU A 104 12.45 11.51 49.69
C GLU A 104 11.83 11.85 48.33
N TRP A 105 10.96 10.94 47.85
CA TRP A 105 10.28 11.10 46.60
C TRP A 105 8.93 10.29 46.62
N THR A 106 7.88 10.84 46.01
CA THR A 106 6.56 10.18 45.98
C THR A 106 6.16 9.78 44.57
N ALA A 107 5.39 8.70 44.46
CA ALA A 107 4.77 8.26 43.21
C ALA A 107 3.37 7.69 43.47
N PRO A 108 2.36 8.02 42.63
CA PRO A 108 1.03 7.45 42.72
C PRO A 108 1.02 5.92 42.59
N PHE A 109 0.07 5.26 43.24
CA PHE A 109 -0.06 3.80 43.23
C PHE A 109 -0.14 3.21 41.82
N ASP A 110 -0.86 3.85 40.92
CA ASP A 110 -1.03 3.37 39.55
C ASP A 110 0.25 3.51 38.71
N GLU A 111 1.09 4.48 38.97
CA GLU A 111 2.42 4.57 38.33
C GLU A 111 3.32 3.43 38.77
N VAL A 112 3.42 3.17 40.06
CA VAL A 112 4.24 2.07 40.60
C VAL A 112 3.73 0.71 40.13
N ALA A 113 2.42 0.51 40.07
CA ALA A 113 1.83 -0.69 39.51
C ALA A 113 2.21 -0.91 38.03
N LYS A 114 2.28 0.14 37.23
CA LYS A 114 2.77 0.08 35.85
C LYS A 114 4.25 -0.26 35.76
N TRP A 115 5.08 0.30 36.65
CA TRP A 115 6.53 -0.04 36.67
C TRP A 115 6.76 -1.50 37.01
N CYS A 116 6.01 -2.04 37.99
CA CYS A 116 6.04 -3.47 38.35
C CYS A 116 5.66 -4.33 37.14
N TRP A 117 4.59 -3.97 36.43
CA TRP A 117 4.14 -4.65 35.21
C TRP A 117 5.20 -4.62 34.11
N TRP A 118 5.77 -3.45 33.81
CA TRP A 118 6.82 -3.34 32.80
C TRP A 118 8.05 -4.18 33.11
N TYR A 119 8.43 -4.28 34.38
CA TYR A 119 9.65 -4.97 34.82
C TYR A 119 9.49 -6.49 34.92
N SER A 120 8.40 -6.99 35.46
CA SER A 120 8.19 -8.42 35.70
C SER A 120 8.14 -9.24 34.41
N ASN A 121 8.70 -10.46 34.40
CA ASN A 121 8.60 -11.40 33.28
C ASN A 121 7.16 -11.87 33.00
N GLU A 122 6.30 -11.88 34.03
CA GLU A 122 4.87 -12.15 33.87
C GLU A 122 4.10 -10.94 33.27
N GLY A 123 4.68 -9.75 33.30
CA GLY A 123 4.25 -8.56 32.61
C GLY A 123 4.95 -8.42 31.24
N GLU A 124 5.68 -7.31 31.05
CA GLU A 124 6.40 -7.01 29.80
C GLU A 124 7.88 -7.43 29.81
N GLY A 125 8.45 -7.79 30.95
CA GLY A 125 9.83 -8.26 31.08
C GLY A 125 10.91 -7.22 30.77
N ARG A 126 10.59 -5.92 30.85
CA ARG A 126 11.50 -4.79 30.50
C ARG A 126 12.69 -4.70 31.46
N SER A 127 13.81 -4.19 30.96
CA SER A 127 14.94 -3.84 31.84
C SER A 127 14.63 -2.62 32.71
N ALA A 128 15.38 -2.42 33.83
CA ALA A 128 15.23 -1.24 34.66
C ALA A 128 15.49 0.08 33.86
N ARG A 129 16.40 0.03 32.89
CA ARG A 129 16.67 1.14 31.96
C ARG A 129 15.44 1.47 31.08
N GLU A 130 14.75 0.47 30.58
CA GLU A 130 13.52 0.69 29.79
C GLU A 130 12.36 1.16 30.68
N VAL A 131 12.27 0.68 31.92
CA VAL A 131 11.28 1.18 32.90
C VAL A 131 11.53 2.65 33.20
N SER A 132 12.79 3.05 33.43
CA SER A 132 13.19 4.45 33.63
C SER A 132 12.75 5.32 32.44
N ARG A 133 13.07 4.91 31.21
CA ARG A 133 12.67 5.61 29.98
C ARG A 133 11.15 5.70 29.80
N LEU A 134 10.42 4.62 30.10
CA LEU A 134 8.96 4.60 30.01
C LEU A 134 8.31 5.47 31.09
N ALA A 135 8.88 5.55 32.29
CA ALA A 135 8.41 6.44 33.35
C ALA A 135 8.55 7.90 32.94
N ASP A 136 9.64 8.27 32.27
CA ASP A 136 9.83 9.60 31.70
C ASP A 136 8.83 9.88 30.55
N GLU A 137 8.71 8.96 29.57
CA GLU A 137 7.82 9.11 28.42
C GLU A 137 6.33 9.17 28.79
N VAL A 138 5.89 8.39 29.78
CA VAL A 138 4.48 8.22 30.13
C VAL A 138 4.04 9.16 31.25
N HIS A 139 4.91 9.35 32.25
CA HIS A 139 4.59 10.07 33.49
C HIS A 139 5.39 11.37 33.65
N ASN A 140 6.28 11.69 32.69
CA ASN A 140 7.18 12.86 32.76
C ASN A 140 8.06 12.86 34.02
N ARG A 141 8.59 11.67 34.40
CA ARG A 141 9.46 11.44 35.55
C ARG A 141 10.89 11.31 35.05
N ASP A 142 11.76 12.23 35.42
CA ASP A 142 13.19 12.15 35.12
C ASP A 142 13.87 11.16 36.09
N LEU A 143 13.64 9.86 35.84
CA LEU A 143 14.20 8.77 36.63
C LEU A 143 15.47 8.22 35.98
N THR A 144 16.55 8.14 36.76
CA THR A 144 17.76 7.40 36.34
C THR A 144 17.48 5.88 36.39
N GLU A 145 18.25 5.08 35.62
CA GLU A 145 18.16 3.61 35.68
C GLU A 145 18.39 3.06 37.10
N ASP A 146 19.36 3.65 37.82
CA ASP A 146 19.66 3.25 39.19
C ASP A 146 18.48 3.52 40.13
N TRP A 147 17.82 4.62 39.94
CA TRP A 147 16.63 5.00 40.69
C TRP A 147 15.45 4.05 40.44
N ALA A 148 15.15 3.78 39.17
CA ALA A 148 14.11 2.82 38.81
C ALA A 148 14.39 1.41 39.36
N ARG A 149 15.66 0.97 39.34
CA ARG A 149 16.08 -0.32 39.92
C ARG A 149 15.87 -0.37 41.43
N ARG A 150 16.21 0.70 42.16
CA ARG A 150 16.00 0.82 43.61
C ARG A 150 14.52 0.80 43.99
N ALA A 151 13.71 1.61 43.28
CA ALA A 151 12.28 1.66 43.51
C ALA A 151 11.62 0.27 43.35
N LEU A 152 11.89 -0.43 42.24
CA LEU A 152 11.40 -1.77 41.98
C LEU A 152 11.88 -2.77 43.03
N TRP A 153 13.14 -2.64 43.49
CA TRP A 153 13.72 -3.52 44.47
C TRP A 153 13.10 -3.31 45.86
N VAL A 154 12.93 -2.05 46.29
CA VAL A 154 12.35 -1.69 47.60
C VAL A 154 10.91 -2.16 47.69
N VAL A 155 10.10 -2.03 46.64
CA VAL A 155 8.73 -2.58 46.61
C VAL A 155 8.68 -4.09 46.43
N GLY A 156 9.83 -4.78 46.47
CA GLY A 156 9.93 -6.25 46.47
C GLY A 156 9.73 -6.91 45.11
N VAL A 157 9.72 -6.17 44.01
CA VAL A 157 9.48 -6.70 42.66
C VAL A 157 10.76 -7.19 42.01
N LYS A 158 10.79 -8.48 41.68
CA LYS A 158 11.87 -9.16 40.93
C LYS A 158 11.36 -9.56 39.55
N LYS A 159 12.28 -9.88 38.62
CA LYS A 159 11.92 -10.39 37.30
C LYS A 159 10.95 -11.57 37.34
N ALA A 160 11.15 -12.50 38.26
CA ALA A 160 10.30 -13.68 38.44
C ALA A 160 9.08 -13.44 39.34
N SER A 161 8.89 -12.23 39.85
CA SER A 161 7.75 -11.89 40.70
C SER A 161 6.48 -11.66 39.89
N PRO A 162 5.28 -11.87 40.50
CA PRO A 162 4.04 -11.39 39.88
C PRO A 162 4.09 -9.89 39.52
N PRO A 163 3.43 -9.45 38.49
CA PRO A 163 3.47 -8.06 38.04
C PRO A 163 2.57 -7.11 38.84
N PHE A 164 2.44 -7.37 40.14
CA PHE A 164 1.59 -6.62 41.04
C PHE A 164 2.42 -5.88 42.08
N ALA A 165 2.05 -4.66 42.34
CA ALA A 165 2.60 -3.91 43.46
C ALA A 165 2.09 -4.49 44.81
N PRO A 166 2.85 -4.33 45.94
CA PRO A 166 2.46 -4.90 47.23
C PRO A 166 1.03 -4.55 47.68
N HIS A 167 0.59 -3.34 47.48
CA HIS A 167 -0.77 -2.89 47.81
C HIS A 167 -1.87 -3.59 47.00
N GLU A 168 -1.59 -4.04 45.77
CA GLU A 168 -2.53 -4.83 44.99
C GLU A 168 -2.61 -6.27 45.51
N LEU A 169 -1.45 -6.85 45.88
CA LEU A 169 -1.40 -8.23 46.37
C LEU A 169 -2.09 -8.43 47.72
N GLN A 170 -2.12 -7.42 48.58
CA GLN A 170 -2.80 -7.50 49.87
C GLN A 170 -4.33 -7.60 49.76
N ARG A 171 -4.90 -7.13 48.67
CA ARG A 171 -6.35 -7.04 48.43
C ARG A 171 -6.92 -8.16 47.56
N LEU A 172 -6.08 -8.92 46.87
CA LEU A 172 -6.50 -9.91 45.86
C LEU A 172 -6.29 -11.35 46.33
N THR A 173 -7.28 -12.17 46.09
CA THR A 173 -7.12 -13.65 46.25
C THR A 173 -6.20 -14.18 45.14
N PRO A 174 -5.51 -15.35 45.35
CA PRO A 174 -4.69 -15.98 44.33
C PRO A 174 -5.40 -16.20 42.99
N LYS A 175 -6.71 -16.46 43.05
CA LYS A 175 -7.54 -16.67 41.83
C LYS A 175 -7.77 -15.38 41.04
N GLU A 176 -8.02 -14.30 41.75
CA GLU A 176 -8.18 -12.94 41.12
C GLU A 176 -6.87 -12.44 40.56
N THR A 177 -5.76 -12.63 41.33
CA THR A 177 -4.40 -12.32 40.87
C THR A 177 -4.08 -13.04 39.54
N ALA A 178 -4.39 -14.34 39.43
CA ALA A 178 -4.19 -15.12 38.21
C ALA A 178 -5.05 -14.64 37.05
N LYS A 179 -6.32 -14.27 37.28
CA LYS A 179 -7.21 -13.74 36.25
C LYS A 179 -6.72 -12.37 35.70
N ILE A 180 -6.33 -11.46 36.58
CA ILE A 180 -5.84 -10.13 36.22
C ILE A 180 -4.51 -10.27 35.48
N ALA A 181 -3.59 -11.12 35.94
CA ALA A 181 -2.33 -11.41 35.29
C ALA A 181 -2.54 -11.91 33.83
N HIS A 182 -3.49 -12.85 33.66
CA HIS A 182 -3.85 -13.38 32.35
C HIS A 182 -4.40 -12.30 31.41
N HIS A 183 -5.33 -11.48 31.89
CA HIS A 183 -5.91 -10.38 31.11
C HIS A 183 -4.89 -9.30 30.74
N ARG A 184 -3.99 -8.93 31.66
CA ARG A 184 -2.90 -8.00 31.43
C ARG A 184 -1.91 -8.52 30.37
N ARG A 185 -1.57 -9.84 30.39
CA ARG A 185 -0.74 -10.49 29.35
C ARG A 185 -1.39 -10.44 27.98
N GLN A 186 -2.68 -10.78 27.86
CA GLN A 186 -3.38 -10.70 26.58
C GLN A 186 -3.40 -9.28 26.01
N ASN A 187 -3.64 -8.28 26.87
CA ASN A 187 -3.63 -6.88 26.47
C ASN A 187 -2.24 -6.35 26.07
N ALA A 188 -1.18 -6.82 26.74
CA ALA A 188 0.20 -6.47 26.40
C ALA A 188 0.60 -7.08 25.04
N SER A 189 0.33 -8.37 24.83
CA SER A 189 0.58 -9.05 23.54
C SER A 189 -0.17 -8.40 22.37
N GLY A 190 -1.43 -8.03 22.58
CA GLY A 190 -2.21 -7.34 21.55
C GLY A 190 -1.72 -5.91 21.24
N ARG A 191 -1.07 -5.22 22.19
CA ARG A 191 -0.43 -3.92 21.95
C ARG A 191 0.88 -4.06 21.20
N GLU A 192 1.66 -5.09 21.52
CA GLU A 192 2.93 -5.38 20.87
C GLU A 192 2.71 -5.79 19.40
N LEU A 193 1.76 -6.67 19.14
CA LEU A 193 1.34 -7.05 17.79
C LEU A 193 0.94 -5.81 16.95
N ARG A 194 0.08 -4.94 17.51
CA ARG A 194 -0.33 -3.70 16.83
C ARG A 194 0.82 -2.72 16.60
N ARG A 195 1.83 -2.68 17.49
CA ARG A 195 3.03 -1.86 17.30
C ARG A 195 3.91 -2.40 16.18
N ASP A 196 4.06 -3.71 16.10
CA ASP A 196 4.88 -4.36 15.08
C ASP A 196 4.21 -4.29 13.70
N GLU A 197 2.89 -4.47 13.64
CA GLU A 197 2.09 -4.19 12.44
C GLU A 197 2.26 -2.73 11.99
N ALA A 198 2.11 -1.77 12.90
CA ALA A 198 2.27 -0.35 12.58
C ALA A 198 3.70 0.04 12.17
N ARG A 199 4.74 -0.69 12.65
CA ARG A 199 6.13 -0.55 12.18
C ARG A 199 6.27 -1.13 10.78
N SER A 200 5.76 -2.32 10.56
CA SER A 200 5.77 -2.98 9.24
C SER A 200 5.10 -2.11 8.18
N TRP A 201 3.89 -1.61 8.45
CA TRP A 201 3.18 -0.70 7.54
C TRP A 201 3.94 0.60 7.27
N ARG A 202 4.60 1.18 8.27
CA ARG A 202 5.43 2.39 8.07
C ARG A 202 6.66 2.11 7.24
N ASP A 203 7.26 0.94 7.36
CA ASP A 203 8.42 0.55 6.56
C ASP A 203 8.03 0.25 5.12
N ILE A 204 6.89 -0.40 4.91
CA ILE A 204 6.29 -0.59 3.57
C ILE A 204 5.99 0.75 2.92
N ALA A 205 5.31 1.66 3.63
CA ALA A 205 4.99 3.00 3.12
C ALA A 205 6.25 3.82 2.80
N ARG A 206 7.31 3.75 3.63
CA ARG A 206 8.59 4.41 3.34
C ARG A 206 9.30 3.83 2.12
N LYS A 207 9.25 2.51 1.95
CA LYS A 207 9.82 1.85 0.76
C LYS A 207 9.05 2.24 -0.49
N ALA A 208 7.72 2.26 -0.42
CA ALA A 208 6.86 2.70 -1.53
C ALA A 208 7.13 4.17 -1.90
N GLN A 209 7.23 5.06 -0.91
CA GLN A 209 7.53 6.48 -1.16
C GLN A 209 8.92 6.69 -1.78
N ARG A 210 9.95 5.96 -1.31
CA ARG A 210 11.29 6.02 -1.93
C ARG A 210 11.25 5.53 -3.39
N ARG A 211 10.53 4.43 -3.66
CA ARG A 211 10.37 3.92 -5.03
C ARG A 211 9.67 4.94 -5.93
N ALA A 212 8.59 5.56 -5.45
CA ALA A 212 7.88 6.62 -6.20
C ALA A 212 8.79 7.81 -6.53
N ASN A 213 9.59 8.29 -5.57
CA ASN A 213 10.53 9.38 -5.79
C ASN A 213 11.66 9.00 -6.78
N ASP A 214 12.15 7.76 -6.73
CA ASP A 214 13.16 7.27 -7.67
C ASP A 214 12.59 7.15 -9.08
N VAL A 215 11.36 6.67 -9.22
CA VAL A 215 10.64 6.63 -10.50
C VAL A 215 10.44 8.03 -11.05
N GLU A 216 9.96 8.98 -10.26
CA GLU A 216 9.75 10.37 -10.68
C GLU A 216 11.06 11.02 -11.19
N ARG A 217 12.18 10.81 -10.48
CA ARG A 217 13.49 11.31 -10.88
C ARG A 217 13.96 10.71 -12.21
N VAL A 218 13.82 9.37 -12.36
CA VAL A 218 14.19 8.67 -13.60
C VAL A 218 13.29 9.12 -14.75
N THR A 219 12.00 9.25 -14.51
CA THR A 219 11.02 9.70 -15.51
C THR A 219 11.33 11.13 -15.98
N ASN A 220 11.61 12.06 -15.06
CA ASN A 220 11.95 13.43 -15.43
C ASN A 220 13.24 13.53 -16.25
N ALA A 221 14.28 12.77 -15.87
CA ALA A 221 15.52 12.70 -16.65
C ALA A 221 15.31 12.09 -18.04
N LEU A 222 14.43 11.09 -18.17
CA LEU A 222 14.07 10.49 -19.46
C LEU A 222 13.26 11.44 -20.32
N VAL A 223 12.31 12.16 -19.73
CA VAL A 223 11.51 13.19 -20.44
C VAL A 223 12.40 14.28 -21.03
N GLU A 224 13.38 14.78 -20.25
CA GLU A 224 14.37 15.75 -20.76
C GLU A 224 15.21 15.15 -21.89
N ALA A 225 15.65 13.89 -21.76
CA ALA A 225 16.42 13.21 -22.80
C ALA A 225 15.60 12.90 -24.08
N LEU A 226 14.27 12.75 -23.95
CA LEU A 226 13.34 12.48 -25.05
C LEU A 226 12.81 13.75 -25.73
N ALA A 227 12.92 14.92 -25.11
CA ALA A 227 12.46 16.18 -25.65
C ALA A 227 12.92 16.46 -27.11
N PRO A 228 14.16 16.11 -27.50
CA PRO A 228 14.62 16.25 -28.88
C PRO A 228 13.96 15.29 -29.89
N HIS A 229 13.25 14.26 -29.43
CA HIS A 229 12.63 13.23 -30.26
C HIS A 229 11.16 13.51 -30.57
N ARG A 230 10.64 14.72 -30.23
CA ARG A 230 9.28 15.11 -30.58
C ARG A 230 9.12 15.13 -32.09
N ARG A 231 8.23 14.30 -32.59
CA ARG A 231 7.87 14.22 -34.00
C ARG A 231 6.58 15.00 -34.24
N GLU A 232 6.51 15.69 -35.36
CA GLU A 232 5.24 16.27 -35.84
C GLU A 232 4.21 15.16 -36.02
N ALA A 233 2.92 15.54 -35.96
CA ALA A 233 1.84 14.60 -36.24
C ALA A 233 2.03 14.02 -37.65
N PRO A 234 2.04 12.69 -37.81
CA PRO A 234 2.17 12.08 -39.12
C PRO A 234 0.93 12.41 -39.97
N PRO A 235 1.04 12.43 -41.31
CA PRO A 235 -0.11 12.69 -42.18
C PRO A 235 -1.17 11.58 -41.95
N THR A 236 -2.43 12.00 -41.92
CA THR A 236 -3.58 11.08 -41.83
C THR A 236 -3.71 10.24 -43.11
N ILE A 237 -4.22 9.01 -42.90
CA ILE A 237 -4.48 8.11 -44.02
C ILE A 237 -5.81 8.52 -44.69
N ASP A 238 -5.77 8.71 -45.98
CA ASP A 238 -6.98 9.03 -46.76
C ASP A 238 -7.79 7.74 -47.11
N LEU A 239 -8.53 7.26 -46.12
CA LEU A 239 -9.46 6.14 -46.23
C LEU A 239 -10.82 6.52 -45.67
N PRO A 240 -11.92 5.93 -46.14
CA PRO A 240 -13.24 6.09 -45.51
C PRO A 240 -13.21 5.68 -44.07
N VAL A 241 -13.60 6.60 -43.17
CA VAL A 241 -13.60 6.36 -41.71
C VAL A 241 -14.94 5.73 -41.31
N GLN A 242 -14.87 4.64 -40.59
CA GLN A 242 -16.03 3.97 -39.97
C GLN A 242 -16.27 4.60 -38.59
N GLN A 243 -17.04 5.67 -38.55
CA GLN A 243 -17.20 6.55 -37.38
C GLN A 243 -17.63 5.86 -36.09
N ASP A 244 -18.49 4.80 -36.20
CA ASP A 244 -19.04 4.08 -35.06
C ASP A 244 -18.13 2.93 -34.59
N THR A 245 -16.87 2.85 -35.05
CA THR A 245 -15.95 1.77 -34.69
C THR A 245 -14.79 2.22 -33.81
N LEU A 246 -14.41 1.35 -32.88
CA LEU A 246 -13.23 1.46 -32.03
C LEU A 246 -12.28 0.29 -32.34
N ALA A 247 -11.05 0.60 -32.77
CA ALA A 247 -10.00 -0.41 -32.89
C ALA A 247 -9.12 -0.43 -31.62
N VAL A 248 -9.17 -1.53 -30.88
CA VAL A 248 -8.35 -1.74 -29.68
C VAL A 248 -7.13 -2.59 -30.04
N PHE A 249 -5.95 -2.00 -30.03
CA PHE A 249 -4.68 -2.70 -30.18
C PHE A 249 -4.25 -3.26 -28.82
N ALA A 250 -4.37 -4.58 -28.66
CA ALA A 250 -4.10 -5.29 -27.41
C ALA A 250 -2.63 -5.74 -27.36
N LEU A 251 -1.74 -4.87 -26.87
CA LEU A 251 -0.33 -5.16 -26.67
C LEU A 251 -0.10 -5.63 -25.23
N PHE A 252 -0.24 -6.92 -25.01
CA PHE A 252 0.01 -7.61 -23.74
C PHE A 252 1.32 -8.38 -23.82
N ASP A 253 1.99 -8.55 -22.68
CA ASP A 253 3.13 -9.46 -22.52
C ASP A 253 4.24 -9.24 -23.56
N ALA A 254 4.61 -7.97 -23.80
CA ALA A 254 5.66 -7.63 -24.77
C ALA A 254 7.05 -8.05 -24.29
N HIS A 255 7.27 -8.10 -22.98
CA HIS A 255 8.52 -8.47 -22.31
C HIS A 255 9.76 -7.84 -22.95
N ILE A 256 9.73 -6.52 -23.16
CA ILE A 256 10.86 -5.77 -23.70
C ILE A 256 12.09 -5.98 -22.82
N GLY A 257 13.21 -6.34 -23.44
CA GLY A 257 14.45 -6.70 -22.75
C GLY A 257 14.62 -8.20 -22.47
N LYS A 258 13.61 -9.03 -22.71
CA LYS A 258 13.69 -10.48 -22.53
C LYS A 258 14.73 -11.08 -23.48
N ARG A 259 15.66 -11.88 -22.94
CA ARG A 259 16.61 -12.63 -23.74
C ARG A 259 16.01 -13.96 -24.17
N GLY A 260 15.97 -14.19 -25.48
CA GLY A 260 15.48 -15.43 -26.06
C GLY A 260 16.46 -16.58 -25.94
N ILE A 261 15.96 -17.80 -26.18
CA ILE A 261 16.79 -19.01 -26.27
C ILE A 261 17.85 -18.91 -27.39
N ASP A 262 17.59 -18.09 -28.41
CA ASP A 262 18.49 -17.76 -29.50
C ASP A 262 19.59 -16.75 -29.13
N GLY A 263 19.62 -16.29 -27.87
CA GLY A 263 20.57 -15.34 -27.31
C GLY A 263 20.30 -13.90 -27.68
N ARG A 264 19.31 -13.60 -28.50
CA ARG A 264 18.88 -12.21 -28.85
C ARG A 264 18.10 -11.59 -27.71
N GLY A 265 18.38 -10.33 -27.40
CA GLY A 265 17.80 -9.61 -26.26
C GLY A 265 16.98 -8.37 -26.66
N LEU A 266 17.32 -7.21 -26.10
CA LEU A 266 16.57 -5.97 -26.16
C LEU A 266 16.18 -5.54 -27.57
N ASP A 267 17.17 -5.42 -28.47
CA ASP A 267 16.93 -4.91 -29.83
C ASP A 267 15.99 -5.83 -30.63
N ALA A 268 16.10 -7.14 -30.44
CA ALA A 268 15.24 -8.12 -31.09
C ALA A 268 13.81 -8.10 -30.49
N SER A 269 13.66 -7.87 -29.18
CA SER A 269 12.36 -7.75 -28.55
C SER A 269 11.60 -6.52 -29.05
N ILE A 270 12.28 -5.38 -29.19
CA ILE A 270 11.73 -4.16 -29.77
C ILE A 270 11.32 -4.34 -31.24
N ALA A 271 12.24 -4.89 -32.07
CA ALA A 271 11.93 -5.12 -33.48
C ALA A 271 10.70 -6.01 -33.65
N ARG A 272 10.58 -7.05 -32.81
CA ARG A 272 9.43 -7.97 -32.81
C ARG A 272 8.11 -7.25 -32.50
N VAL A 273 8.11 -6.37 -31.49
CA VAL A 273 6.92 -5.57 -31.13
C VAL A 273 6.53 -4.63 -32.25
N ILE A 274 7.49 -3.86 -32.78
CA ILE A 274 7.24 -2.82 -33.81
C ILE A 274 6.87 -3.44 -35.15
N ASP A 275 7.60 -4.44 -35.63
CA ASP A 275 7.34 -5.02 -36.95
C ASP A 275 6.01 -5.78 -36.97
N THR A 276 5.68 -6.48 -35.89
CA THR A 276 4.38 -7.15 -35.75
C THR A 276 3.25 -6.12 -35.64
N GLY A 277 3.46 -5.02 -34.91
CA GLY A 277 2.54 -3.89 -34.82
C GLY A 277 2.24 -3.26 -36.18
N ARG A 278 3.26 -3.05 -37.01
CA ARG A 278 3.08 -2.54 -38.39
C ARG A 278 2.24 -3.48 -39.27
N VAL A 279 2.44 -4.80 -39.13
CA VAL A 279 1.61 -5.77 -39.84
C VAL A 279 0.19 -5.72 -39.33
N LEU A 280 0.00 -5.61 -38.00
CA LEU A 280 -1.32 -5.53 -37.37
C LEU A 280 -2.08 -4.28 -37.80
N ALA A 281 -1.47 -3.09 -37.75
CA ALA A 281 -2.06 -1.84 -38.18
C ALA A 281 -2.50 -1.91 -39.66
N ARG A 282 -1.65 -2.44 -40.51
CA ARG A 282 -1.96 -2.69 -41.91
C ARG A 282 -3.14 -3.63 -42.13
N ASN A 283 -3.25 -4.67 -41.31
CA ASN A 283 -4.34 -5.62 -41.38
C ASN A 283 -5.66 -5.00 -40.90
N VAL A 284 -5.64 -4.16 -39.87
CA VAL A 284 -6.80 -3.37 -39.42
C VAL A 284 -7.28 -2.44 -40.53
N LEU A 285 -6.37 -1.67 -41.15
CA LEU A 285 -6.70 -0.73 -42.22
C LEU A 285 -7.29 -1.39 -43.48
N ARG A 286 -7.04 -2.69 -43.72
CA ARG A 286 -7.69 -3.43 -44.80
C ARG A 286 -9.19 -3.62 -44.56
N MET A 287 -9.64 -3.46 -43.31
CA MET A 287 -11.08 -3.52 -42.96
C MET A 287 -11.73 -2.14 -42.97
N GLY A 288 -10.94 -1.07 -43.16
CA GLY A 288 -11.35 0.34 -43.11
C GLY A 288 -10.62 1.11 -42.02
N ALA A 289 -10.59 2.46 -42.13
CA ALA A 289 -10.08 3.28 -41.05
C ALA A 289 -11.08 3.29 -39.88
N PRO A 290 -10.65 2.98 -38.62
CA PRO A 290 -11.55 3.03 -37.47
C PRO A 290 -11.91 4.50 -37.14
N GLY A 291 -13.05 4.70 -36.47
CA GLY A 291 -13.44 6.01 -35.94
C GLY A 291 -12.60 6.45 -34.76
N ARG A 292 -12.12 5.50 -33.95
CA ARG A 292 -11.25 5.71 -32.80
C ARG A 292 -10.23 4.57 -32.69
N VAL A 293 -9.07 4.91 -32.16
CA VAL A 293 -7.99 3.95 -31.88
C VAL A 293 -7.69 3.95 -30.39
N GLU A 294 -7.56 2.79 -29.80
CA GLU A 294 -7.09 2.63 -28.43
C GLU A 294 -5.92 1.64 -28.39
N LEU A 295 -4.79 2.08 -27.85
CA LEU A 295 -3.65 1.21 -27.57
C LEU A 295 -3.68 0.82 -26.10
N VAL A 296 -3.84 -0.46 -25.85
CA VAL A 296 -3.80 -1.05 -24.49
C VAL A 296 -2.48 -1.79 -24.30
N ILE A 297 -1.61 -1.22 -23.46
CA ILE A 297 -0.42 -1.87 -22.96
C ILE A 297 -0.83 -2.62 -21.69
N GLY A 298 -1.06 -3.90 -21.84
CA GLY A 298 -1.82 -4.71 -20.88
C GLY A 298 -0.99 -5.45 -19.83
N GLY A 299 0.12 -4.86 -19.40
CA GLY A 299 1.02 -5.44 -18.40
C GLY A 299 2.12 -6.28 -19.02
N ASP A 300 3.16 -6.54 -18.22
CA ASP A 300 4.38 -7.25 -18.64
C ASP A 300 4.97 -6.69 -19.94
N HIS A 301 4.90 -5.35 -20.07
CA HIS A 301 5.52 -4.63 -21.20
C HIS A 301 7.05 -4.72 -21.12
N PHE A 302 7.59 -4.61 -19.90
CA PHE A 302 9.00 -4.86 -19.62
C PHE A 302 9.21 -6.22 -18.96
N ASN A 303 10.35 -6.85 -19.24
CA ASN A 303 10.68 -8.17 -18.65
C ASN A 303 11.14 -8.08 -17.19
N ILE A 304 11.42 -6.90 -16.69
CA ILE A 304 11.98 -6.64 -15.34
C ILE A 304 11.37 -5.38 -14.72
N ASP A 305 11.43 -5.29 -13.40
CA ASP A 305 10.90 -4.16 -12.62
C ASP A 305 12.00 -3.41 -11.83
N GLY A 306 13.15 -3.22 -12.41
CA GLY A 306 14.20 -2.41 -11.79
C GLY A 306 15.62 -2.98 -11.91
N THR A 307 16.54 -2.34 -11.19
CA THR A 307 18.01 -2.54 -11.34
C THR A 307 18.54 -3.90 -10.91
N ARG A 308 17.73 -4.75 -10.30
CA ARG A 308 18.11 -6.10 -9.89
C ARG A 308 17.84 -7.17 -10.95
N ASN A 309 17.31 -6.79 -12.10
CA ASN A 309 16.89 -7.70 -13.17
C ASN A 309 15.91 -8.77 -12.66
N THR A 310 14.94 -8.37 -11.87
CA THR A 310 13.90 -9.24 -11.33
C THR A 310 12.51 -8.72 -11.70
N THR A 311 11.51 -9.61 -11.66
CA THR A 311 10.10 -9.21 -11.65
C THR A 311 9.78 -8.37 -10.41
N THR A 312 8.58 -7.80 -10.32
CA THR A 312 8.08 -7.05 -9.15
C THR A 312 8.21 -7.89 -7.86
N ASN A 313 7.93 -9.17 -7.92
CA ASN A 313 8.01 -10.10 -6.80
C ASN A 313 9.43 -10.65 -6.54
N GLY A 314 10.43 -10.22 -7.31
CA GLY A 314 11.84 -10.58 -7.07
C GLY A 314 12.33 -11.83 -7.82
N THR A 315 11.56 -12.40 -8.75
CA THR A 315 12.00 -13.53 -9.59
C THR A 315 13.06 -13.06 -10.59
N PRO A 316 14.29 -13.64 -10.59
CA PRO A 316 15.34 -13.24 -11.53
C PRO A 316 14.92 -13.47 -12.99
N GLN A 317 15.31 -12.52 -13.85
CA GLN A 317 15.04 -12.54 -15.28
C GLN A 317 16.33 -12.43 -16.08
N ASP A 318 16.39 -13.14 -17.21
CA ASP A 318 17.53 -13.06 -18.13
C ASP A 318 17.34 -11.89 -19.10
N VAL A 319 18.28 -10.95 -19.04
CA VAL A 319 18.32 -9.73 -19.87
C VAL A 319 19.75 -9.46 -20.32
N ASP A 320 19.92 -8.78 -21.46
CA ASP A 320 21.24 -8.47 -22.04
C ASP A 320 21.66 -7.01 -21.88
N ARG A 321 20.82 -6.19 -21.27
CA ARG A 321 21.06 -4.75 -21.01
C ARG A 321 20.69 -4.39 -19.57
N SER A 322 21.19 -3.27 -19.12
CA SER A 322 20.81 -2.70 -17.83
C SER A 322 19.36 -2.21 -17.82
N ALA A 323 18.73 -2.19 -16.63
CA ALA A 323 17.36 -1.72 -16.49
C ALA A 323 17.11 -0.28 -17.03
N PRO A 324 18.00 0.72 -16.82
CA PRO A 324 17.83 2.04 -17.43
C PRO A 324 17.86 2.01 -18.98
N GLU A 325 18.70 1.16 -19.57
CA GLU A 325 18.75 1.02 -21.03
C GLU A 325 17.47 0.36 -21.56
N ILE A 326 16.97 -0.67 -20.89
CA ILE A 326 15.70 -1.36 -21.22
C ILE A 326 14.53 -0.38 -21.11
N LEU A 327 14.45 0.37 -20.00
CA LEU A 327 13.37 1.34 -19.77
C LEU A 327 13.37 2.43 -20.87
N ARG A 328 14.55 3.04 -21.13
CA ARG A 328 14.67 4.07 -22.16
C ARG A 328 14.30 3.54 -23.54
N ALA A 329 14.80 2.38 -23.92
CA ALA A 329 14.54 1.80 -25.23
C ALA A 329 13.08 1.37 -25.39
N GLY A 330 12.45 0.86 -24.33
CA GLY A 330 11.03 0.51 -24.33
C GLY A 330 10.12 1.74 -24.42
N ILE A 331 10.45 2.83 -23.74
CA ILE A 331 9.70 4.10 -23.89
C ILE A 331 9.78 4.60 -25.35
N LEU A 332 10.97 4.63 -25.95
CA LEU A 332 11.15 5.04 -27.34
C LEU A 332 10.39 4.13 -28.31
N ALA A 333 10.46 2.82 -28.12
CA ALA A 333 9.70 1.86 -28.92
C ALA A 333 8.17 2.06 -28.79
N THR A 334 7.72 2.37 -27.60
CA THR A 334 6.28 2.65 -27.37
C THR A 334 5.84 3.94 -28.05
N ILE A 335 6.67 4.99 -28.03
CA ILE A 335 6.44 6.21 -28.79
C ILE A 335 6.37 5.90 -30.30
N ASP A 336 7.32 5.13 -30.81
CA ASP A 336 7.31 4.69 -32.24
C ASP A 336 6.05 3.88 -32.58
N TYR A 337 5.54 3.09 -31.64
CA TYR A 337 4.29 2.33 -31.81
C TYR A 337 3.07 3.24 -31.83
N ILE A 338 2.97 4.20 -30.93
CA ILE A 338 1.88 5.19 -30.88
C ILE A 338 1.90 6.04 -32.16
N ASP A 339 3.07 6.58 -32.55
CA ASP A 339 3.22 7.39 -33.78
C ASP A 339 2.84 6.61 -35.03
N MET A 340 3.04 5.31 -35.06
CA MET A 340 2.59 4.43 -36.15
C MET A 340 1.05 4.34 -36.22
N LEU A 341 0.34 4.46 -35.09
CA LEU A 341 -1.12 4.40 -35.04
C LEU A 341 -1.80 5.75 -35.32
N ARG A 342 -1.17 6.87 -35.01
CA ARG A 342 -1.71 8.24 -35.19
C ARG A 342 -2.28 8.52 -36.57
N PRO A 343 -1.68 8.02 -37.71
CA PRO A 343 -2.30 8.19 -39.03
C PRO A 343 -3.70 7.58 -39.18
N MET A 344 -4.10 6.67 -38.27
CA MET A 344 -5.38 5.97 -38.30
C MET A 344 -6.51 6.75 -37.63
N GLY A 345 -6.20 7.79 -36.84
CA GLY A 345 -7.13 8.63 -36.09
C GLY A 345 -6.62 9.02 -34.71
N GLU A 346 -7.48 9.60 -33.89
CA GLU A 346 -7.16 9.91 -32.50
C GLU A 346 -6.82 8.63 -31.71
N VAL A 347 -5.71 8.67 -30.96
CA VAL A 347 -5.21 7.52 -30.21
C VAL A 347 -5.35 7.75 -28.72
N THR A 348 -6.13 6.91 -28.03
CA THR A 348 -6.14 6.84 -26.57
C THR A 348 -5.19 5.73 -26.11
N VAL A 349 -4.25 6.05 -25.21
CA VAL A 349 -3.26 5.10 -24.68
C VAL A 349 -3.60 4.73 -23.24
N LYS A 350 -3.72 3.44 -22.98
CA LYS A 350 -3.93 2.86 -21.65
C LYS A 350 -2.78 1.94 -21.28
N VAL A 351 -2.20 2.13 -20.11
CA VAL A 351 -1.11 1.30 -19.61
C VAL A 351 -1.55 0.66 -18.30
N ILE A 352 -1.49 -0.65 -18.21
CA ILE A 352 -1.79 -1.44 -17.01
C ILE A 352 -0.50 -2.14 -16.59
N PRO A 353 -0.14 -2.15 -15.28
CA PRO A 353 1.01 -2.91 -14.81
C PRO A 353 0.76 -4.42 -14.87
N GLY A 354 1.82 -5.20 -15.09
CA GLY A 354 1.83 -6.64 -14.91
C GLY A 354 2.67 -7.06 -13.70
N ASN A 355 2.81 -8.36 -13.49
CA ASN A 355 3.61 -8.90 -12.40
C ASN A 355 5.14 -8.80 -12.63
N HIS A 356 5.57 -8.46 -13.85
CA HIS A 356 6.99 -8.23 -14.18
C HIS A 356 7.42 -6.78 -14.04
N ASP A 357 6.54 -5.77 -14.13
CA ASP A 357 6.92 -4.41 -14.47
C ASP A 357 6.07 -3.28 -13.81
N GLU A 358 5.58 -3.47 -12.60
CA GLU A 358 4.69 -2.52 -11.92
C GLU A 358 5.28 -1.09 -11.91
N ILE A 359 6.55 -0.94 -11.54
CA ILE A 359 7.22 0.36 -11.46
C ILE A 359 7.61 0.87 -12.85
N MET A 360 8.13 -0.01 -13.72
CA MET A 360 8.52 0.39 -15.07
C MET A 360 7.31 0.79 -15.93
N SER A 361 6.17 0.13 -15.78
CA SER A 361 4.91 0.52 -16.43
C SER A 361 4.41 1.87 -15.96
N PHE A 362 4.52 2.19 -14.66
CA PHE A 362 4.19 3.51 -14.17
C PHE A 362 5.14 4.60 -14.69
N ALA A 363 6.45 4.31 -14.79
CA ALA A 363 7.43 5.21 -15.40
C ALA A 363 7.15 5.44 -16.89
N LEU A 364 6.80 4.39 -17.64
CA LEU A 364 6.37 4.47 -19.03
C LEU A 364 5.17 5.41 -19.18
N LEU A 365 4.12 5.18 -18.37
CA LEU A 365 2.88 5.98 -18.44
C LEU A 365 3.14 7.48 -18.22
N ASN A 366 3.98 7.83 -17.23
CA ASN A 366 4.36 9.22 -16.96
C ASN A 366 5.20 9.81 -18.12
N ALA A 367 6.10 9.03 -18.71
CA ALA A 367 6.91 9.48 -19.84
C ALA A 367 6.04 9.74 -21.08
N LEU A 368 5.08 8.86 -21.36
CA LEU A 368 4.15 9.01 -22.49
C LEU A 368 3.23 10.22 -22.31
N GLU A 369 2.64 10.42 -21.12
CA GLU A 369 1.82 11.59 -20.83
C GLU A 369 2.58 12.88 -21.10
N ARG A 370 3.81 12.99 -20.56
CA ARG A 370 4.63 14.19 -20.75
C ARG A 370 5.06 14.38 -22.21
N HIS A 371 5.35 13.29 -22.94
CA HIS A 371 5.73 13.34 -24.33
C HIS A 371 4.58 13.85 -25.23
N TYR A 372 3.36 13.35 -25.01
CA TYR A 372 2.18 13.67 -25.80
C TYR A 372 1.34 14.84 -25.26
N LEU A 373 1.72 15.44 -24.11
CA LEU A 373 1.00 16.59 -23.54
C LEU A 373 0.68 17.70 -24.57
N PRO A 374 1.56 18.02 -25.55
CA PRO A 374 1.26 19.04 -26.59
C PRO A 374 0.59 18.48 -27.84
N ALA A 375 0.23 17.19 -27.89
CA ALA A 375 -0.41 16.58 -29.05
C ALA A 375 -1.93 16.54 -28.84
N ASP A 376 -2.68 17.07 -29.82
CA ASP A 376 -4.14 17.10 -29.76
C ASP A 376 -4.79 15.77 -30.19
N ASP A 377 -4.02 14.89 -30.81
CA ASP A 377 -4.45 13.60 -31.38
C ASP A 377 -4.06 12.36 -30.56
N VAL A 378 -3.40 12.55 -29.40
CA VAL A 378 -3.01 11.47 -28.50
C VAL A 378 -3.42 11.79 -27.08
N GLU A 379 -4.25 10.93 -26.48
CA GLU A 379 -4.65 11.03 -25.08
C GLU A 379 -3.94 9.98 -24.24
N VAL A 380 -3.23 10.43 -23.18
CA VAL A 380 -2.61 9.57 -22.19
C VAL A 380 -2.98 10.07 -20.82
N THR A 381 -3.64 9.24 -19.98
CA THR A 381 -4.02 9.61 -18.61
C THR A 381 -3.23 8.81 -17.59
N VAL A 382 -2.51 9.50 -16.69
CA VAL A 382 -1.75 8.85 -15.62
C VAL A 382 -2.68 8.37 -14.51
N HIS A 383 -2.50 7.11 -14.11
CA HIS A 383 -3.25 6.45 -13.04
C HIS A 383 -2.38 5.38 -12.35
N ALA A 384 -2.86 4.88 -11.22
CA ALA A 384 -2.23 3.78 -10.48
C ALA A 384 -3.16 2.55 -10.37
N SER A 385 -4.06 2.38 -11.32
CA SER A 385 -5.01 1.28 -11.32
C SER A 385 -4.45 0.07 -12.09
N SER A 386 -4.68 -1.13 -11.56
CA SER A 386 -4.41 -2.39 -12.26
C SER A 386 -5.52 -2.80 -13.23
N ARG A 387 -6.64 -2.09 -13.25
CA ARG A 387 -7.77 -2.30 -14.18
C ARG A 387 -8.27 -0.97 -14.72
N LEU A 388 -8.59 -0.96 -16.01
CA LEU A 388 -9.17 0.18 -16.69
C LEU A 388 -10.41 -0.23 -17.47
N TYR A 389 -11.23 0.77 -17.76
CA TYR A 389 -12.50 0.59 -18.46
C TYR A 389 -12.63 1.56 -19.63
N THR A 390 -13.32 1.11 -20.69
CA THR A 390 -13.75 1.95 -21.81
C THR A 390 -15.21 1.64 -22.11
N MET A 391 -16.02 2.69 -22.24
CA MET A 391 -17.36 2.59 -22.78
C MET A 391 -17.37 3.10 -24.21
N HIS A 392 -17.76 2.24 -25.18
CA HIS A 392 -17.92 2.57 -26.58
C HIS A 392 -19.33 2.23 -27.04
N GLY A 393 -20.19 3.24 -27.17
CA GLY A 393 -21.62 3.01 -27.44
C GLY A 393 -22.27 2.14 -26.36
N SER A 394 -22.76 0.95 -26.75
CA SER A 394 -23.34 -0.07 -25.86
C SER A 394 -22.33 -1.13 -25.40
N THR A 395 -21.04 -0.97 -25.72
CA THR A 395 -19.99 -1.94 -25.39
C THR A 395 -19.13 -1.46 -24.21
N LEU A 396 -19.07 -2.24 -23.14
CA LEU A 396 -18.17 -2.01 -22.00
C LEU A 396 -16.96 -2.93 -22.12
N LEU A 397 -15.78 -2.33 -22.14
CA LEU A 397 -14.48 -3.01 -22.16
C LEU A 397 -13.79 -2.86 -20.82
N MET A 398 -13.23 -3.94 -20.32
CA MET A 398 -12.32 -3.98 -19.19
C MET A 398 -10.93 -4.43 -19.66
N TYR A 399 -9.90 -3.82 -19.14
CA TYR A 399 -8.51 -4.19 -19.36
C TYR A 399 -7.86 -4.55 -18.04
N GLU A 400 -7.24 -5.72 -17.97
CA GLU A 400 -6.58 -6.25 -16.80
C GLU A 400 -5.49 -7.24 -17.23
N HIS A 401 -4.36 -7.32 -16.49
CA HIS A 401 -3.23 -8.14 -16.94
C HIS A 401 -3.55 -9.64 -16.97
N GLY A 402 -4.21 -10.18 -15.96
CA GLY A 402 -4.58 -11.60 -15.89
C GLY A 402 -3.85 -12.39 -14.81
N ASP A 403 -2.99 -11.74 -14.02
CA ASP A 403 -2.27 -12.34 -12.88
C ASP A 403 -3.06 -12.25 -11.56
N GLY A 404 -4.16 -11.50 -11.52
CA GLY A 404 -4.96 -11.21 -10.34
C GLY A 404 -6.23 -12.08 -10.22
N PRO A 405 -7.42 -11.52 -10.51
CA PRO A 405 -8.69 -12.24 -10.38
C PRO A 405 -8.82 -13.41 -11.34
N LYS A 406 -9.57 -14.43 -10.92
CA LYS A 406 -9.90 -15.54 -11.83
C LYS A 406 -10.86 -15.06 -12.93
N PRO A 407 -10.76 -15.57 -14.17
CA PRO A 407 -11.62 -15.16 -15.28
C PRO A 407 -13.13 -15.20 -14.96
N LYS A 408 -13.59 -16.16 -14.17
CA LYS A 408 -15.00 -16.29 -13.75
C LYS A 408 -15.50 -15.15 -12.86
N ASP A 409 -14.59 -14.42 -12.20
CA ASP A 409 -14.94 -13.37 -11.24
C ASP A 409 -14.95 -11.98 -11.91
N LEU A 410 -14.42 -11.85 -13.16
CA LEU A 410 -14.28 -10.59 -13.87
C LEU A 410 -15.62 -9.89 -14.11
N GLY A 411 -16.67 -10.63 -14.43
CA GLY A 411 -18.02 -10.05 -14.63
C GLY A 411 -18.56 -9.38 -13.36
N ALA A 412 -18.38 -10.02 -12.20
CA ALA A 412 -18.79 -9.44 -10.91
C ALA A 412 -17.97 -8.20 -10.55
N ILE A 413 -16.67 -8.19 -10.88
CA ILE A 413 -15.77 -7.06 -10.67
C ILE A 413 -16.18 -5.89 -11.58
N MET A 414 -16.41 -6.12 -12.87
CA MET A 414 -16.91 -5.11 -13.81
C MET A 414 -18.21 -4.47 -13.31
N ALA A 415 -19.18 -5.29 -12.91
CA ALA A 415 -20.46 -4.82 -12.39
C ALA A 415 -20.32 -4.00 -11.10
N LYS A 416 -19.28 -4.23 -10.30
CA LYS A 416 -19.01 -3.50 -9.06
C LYS A 416 -18.23 -2.22 -9.31
N GLU A 417 -17.17 -2.27 -10.12
CA GLU A 417 -16.24 -1.15 -10.34
C GLU A 417 -16.78 -0.15 -11.37
N ALA A 418 -17.34 -0.63 -12.48
CA ALA A 418 -17.93 0.17 -13.55
C ALA A 418 -19.48 0.11 -13.55
N ARG A 419 -20.08 0.31 -12.39
CA ARG A 419 -21.51 0.05 -12.16
C ARG A 419 -22.44 0.83 -13.09
N ALA A 420 -22.14 2.08 -13.38
CA ALA A 420 -22.97 2.93 -14.23
C ALA A 420 -22.89 2.49 -15.71
N GLU A 421 -21.69 2.16 -16.18
CA GLU A 421 -21.39 1.67 -17.50
C GLU A 421 -21.99 0.27 -17.70
N TRP A 422 -21.81 -0.62 -16.72
CA TRP A 422 -22.39 -1.97 -16.72
C TRP A 422 -23.91 -1.94 -16.89
N GLY A 423 -24.60 -1.03 -16.21
CA GLY A 423 -26.07 -0.90 -16.30
C GLY A 423 -26.56 -0.41 -17.67
N ARG A 424 -25.67 0.14 -18.51
CA ARG A 424 -25.99 0.64 -19.87
C ARG A 424 -25.45 -0.27 -20.98
N ALA A 425 -24.53 -1.16 -20.65
CA ALA A 425 -23.87 -2.02 -21.62
C ALA A 425 -24.79 -3.14 -22.10
N ALA A 426 -24.86 -3.32 -23.40
CA ALA A 426 -25.44 -4.52 -24.02
C ALA A 426 -24.38 -5.62 -24.21
N HIS A 427 -23.12 -5.22 -24.39
CA HIS A 427 -21.99 -6.10 -24.63
C HIS A 427 -20.88 -5.82 -23.62
N CYS A 428 -20.31 -6.84 -22.99
CA CYS A 428 -19.23 -6.71 -22.02
C CYS A 428 -18.06 -7.62 -22.40
N TYR A 429 -16.86 -7.05 -22.47
CA TYR A 429 -15.64 -7.78 -22.79
C TYR A 429 -14.55 -7.47 -21.76
N ALA A 430 -13.75 -8.48 -21.41
CA ALA A 430 -12.54 -8.33 -20.62
C ALA A 430 -11.33 -8.78 -21.45
N LEU A 431 -10.39 -7.87 -21.71
CA LEU A 431 -9.14 -8.17 -22.38
C LEU A 431 -8.08 -8.46 -21.33
N THR A 432 -7.43 -9.62 -21.44
CA THR A 432 -6.40 -10.09 -20.50
C THR A 432 -5.17 -10.61 -21.23
N GLY A 433 -4.04 -10.76 -20.50
CA GLY A 433 -2.78 -11.34 -20.98
C GLY A 433 -2.29 -12.45 -20.09
N HIS A 434 -1.02 -12.33 -19.63
CA HIS A 434 -0.32 -13.15 -18.63
C HIS A 434 -0.01 -14.59 -19.04
N LEU A 435 -0.96 -15.31 -19.62
CA LEU A 435 -0.78 -16.71 -19.99
C LEU A 435 -0.21 -16.93 -21.40
N HIS A 436 0.08 -15.87 -22.14
CA HIS A 436 0.78 -15.84 -23.45
C HIS A 436 0.10 -16.65 -24.57
N HIS A 437 -1.15 -17.11 -24.40
CA HIS A 437 -1.88 -17.85 -25.45
C HIS A 437 -3.27 -17.28 -25.64
N VAL A 438 -3.81 -17.48 -26.84
CA VAL A 438 -5.15 -17.03 -27.17
C VAL A 438 -6.17 -17.92 -26.49
N HIS A 439 -7.07 -17.31 -25.74
CA HIS A 439 -8.23 -17.97 -25.18
C HIS A 439 -9.43 -17.03 -25.21
N GLU A 440 -10.62 -17.58 -25.49
CA GLU A 440 -11.88 -16.84 -25.52
C GLU A 440 -12.93 -17.61 -24.74
N HIS A 441 -13.57 -16.95 -23.79
CA HIS A 441 -14.56 -17.56 -22.91
C HIS A 441 -15.73 -16.62 -22.64
N ASP A 442 -16.94 -17.14 -22.71
CA ASP A 442 -18.13 -16.48 -22.19
C ASP A 442 -18.36 -16.89 -20.74
N LEU A 443 -18.18 -15.96 -19.83
CA LEU A 443 -18.23 -16.18 -18.39
C LEU A 443 -19.09 -15.11 -17.69
N GLY A 444 -20.28 -15.51 -17.21
CA GLY A 444 -21.10 -14.64 -16.36
C GLY A 444 -21.55 -13.32 -17.00
N GLY A 445 -21.81 -13.33 -18.31
CA GLY A 445 -22.24 -12.14 -19.06
C GLY A 445 -21.10 -11.28 -19.58
N VAL A 446 -19.86 -11.78 -19.51
CA VAL A 446 -18.65 -11.14 -20.06
C VAL A 446 -17.92 -12.12 -20.95
N THR A 447 -17.55 -11.69 -22.17
CA THR A 447 -16.62 -12.45 -23.01
C THR A 447 -15.19 -12.06 -22.64
N VAL A 448 -14.42 -13.00 -22.12
CA VAL A 448 -13.00 -12.80 -21.79
C VAL A 448 -12.16 -13.11 -23.04
N LEU A 449 -11.39 -12.11 -23.47
CA LEU A 449 -10.51 -12.17 -24.65
C LEU A 449 -9.06 -12.17 -24.18
N GLN A 450 -8.44 -13.34 -24.04
CA GLN A 450 -7.04 -13.45 -23.65
C GLN A 450 -6.14 -13.26 -24.86
N ALA A 451 -5.19 -12.33 -24.73
CA ALA A 451 -4.25 -11.94 -25.77
C ALA A 451 -3.07 -12.92 -25.87
N PRO A 452 -2.50 -13.11 -27.08
CA PRO A 452 -1.21 -13.75 -27.25
C PRO A 452 -0.08 -12.78 -26.87
N SER A 453 1.09 -13.30 -26.57
CA SER A 453 2.32 -12.53 -26.36
C SER A 453 3.14 -12.43 -27.67
N PRO A 454 3.72 -11.27 -27.99
CA PRO A 454 4.72 -11.16 -29.06
C PRO A 454 6.14 -11.56 -28.62
N ALA A 455 6.33 -11.87 -27.33
CA ALA A 455 7.62 -12.18 -26.76
C ALA A 455 8.25 -13.46 -27.32
N THR A 456 9.57 -13.53 -27.20
CA THR A 456 10.35 -14.73 -27.59
C THR A 456 10.25 -15.81 -26.51
N LEU A 457 10.47 -17.06 -26.93
CA LEU A 457 10.70 -18.17 -26.02
C LEU A 457 12.03 -17.99 -25.29
N ASP A 458 12.01 -18.11 -23.96
CA ASP A 458 13.22 -18.24 -23.15
C ASP A 458 13.46 -19.70 -22.74
N ALA A 459 14.61 -19.93 -22.09
CA ALA A 459 15.02 -21.26 -21.64
C ALA A 459 14.04 -21.89 -20.64
N TRP A 460 13.38 -21.08 -19.80
CA TRP A 460 12.41 -21.55 -18.81
C TRP A 460 11.12 -22.05 -19.48
N HIS A 461 10.55 -21.26 -20.40
CA HIS A 461 9.36 -21.64 -21.17
C HIS A 461 9.61 -22.89 -22.01
N ALA A 462 10.77 -22.96 -22.68
CA ALA A 462 11.16 -24.12 -23.46
C ALA A 462 11.27 -25.39 -22.61
N LYS A 463 11.90 -25.29 -21.43
CA LYS A 463 12.06 -26.41 -20.48
C LYS A 463 10.71 -26.93 -19.97
N HIS A 464 9.73 -26.05 -19.76
CA HIS A 464 8.43 -26.42 -19.20
C HIS A 464 7.38 -26.72 -20.28
N GLY A 465 7.76 -26.75 -21.55
CA GLY A 465 6.86 -27.14 -22.65
C GLY A 465 5.87 -26.05 -23.10
N TYR A 466 6.06 -24.79 -22.67
CA TYR A 466 5.26 -23.65 -23.12
C TYR A 466 5.67 -23.18 -24.53
N ILE A 467 5.72 -24.12 -25.49
CA ILE A 467 6.19 -23.90 -26.86
C ILE A 467 5.07 -23.96 -27.90
N LEU A 468 3.82 -24.21 -27.48
CA LEU A 468 2.74 -24.50 -28.39
C LEU A 468 1.99 -23.25 -28.87
N ALA A 469 2.14 -22.12 -28.19
CA ALA A 469 1.50 -20.86 -28.58
C ALA A 469 2.37 -20.09 -29.58
N ASP A 470 1.78 -19.74 -30.72
CA ASP A 470 2.46 -18.86 -31.68
C ASP A 470 2.51 -17.42 -31.18
N ALA A 471 3.70 -16.85 -31.15
CA ALA A 471 3.87 -15.43 -30.80
C ALA A 471 3.12 -14.52 -31.82
N ALA A 472 2.34 -13.58 -31.32
CA ALA A 472 1.52 -12.71 -32.13
C ALA A 472 1.11 -11.43 -31.38
N GLN A 473 0.58 -10.44 -32.10
CA GLN A 473 -0.23 -9.35 -31.56
C GLN A 473 -1.65 -9.45 -32.10
N ARG A 474 -2.59 -8.87 -31.35
CA ARG A 474 -4.02 -8.82 -31.73
C ARG A 474 -4.55 -7.39 -31.65
N ALA A 475 -5.52 -7.09 -32.52
CA ALA A 475 -6.44 -5.98 -32.39
C ALA A 475 -7.86 -6.46 -32.48
N HIS A 476 -8.75 -5.79 -31.77
CA HIS A 476 -10.19 -6.06 -31.78
C HIS A 476 -10.93 -4.83 -32.29
N ILE A 477 -11.89 -5.01 -33.18
CA ILE A 477 -12.71 -3.93 -33.71
C ILE A 477 -14.10 -4.08 -33.13
N PHE A 478 -14.52 -3.05 -32.41
CA PHE A 478 -15.83 -2.98 -31.76
C PHE A 478 -16.71 -1.95 -32.49
N ASP A 479 -17.93 -2.33 -32.77
CA ASP A 479 -18.97 -1.39 -33.21
C ASP A 479 -19.71 -0.83 -31.98
N ALA A 480 -20.16 0.41 -32.09
CA ALA A 480 -20.84 1.11 -30.99
C ALA A 480 -22.17 0.44 -30.56
N ARG A 481 -22.80 -0.36 -31.41
CA ARG A 481 -24.08 -1.06 -31.16
C ARG A 481 -23.93 -2.56 -31.11
N ASP A 482 -23.13 -3.14 -32.03
CA ASP A 482 -23.10 -4.57 -32.27
C ASP A 482 -21.99 -5.31 -31.48
N GLY A 483 -21.17 -4.58 -30.70
CA GLY A 483 -20.08 -5.16 -29.92
C GLY A 483 -18.86 -5.54 -30.76
N LEU A 484 -18.24 -6.68 -30.48
CA LEU A 484 -17.06 -7.17 -31.21
C LEU A 484 -17.45 -7.64 -32.62
N ILE A 485 -16.96 -6.93 -33.65
CA ILE A 485 -17.21 -7.28 -35.05
C ILE A 485 -16.05 -7.97 -35.75
N ALA A 486 -14.81 -7.77 -35.24
CA ALA A 486 -13.64 -8.45 -35.78
C ALA A 486 -12.51 -8.57 -34.77
N SER A 487 -11.76 -9.69 -34.89
CA SER A 487 -10.47 -9.90 -34.22
C SER A 487 -9.38 -10.10 -35.28
N VAL A 488 -8.40 -9.20 -35.30
CA VAL A 488 -7.31 -9.18 -36.27
C VAL A 488 -6.04 -9.66 -35.60
N ARG A 489 -5.30 -10.58 -36.26
CA ARG A 489 -4.03 -11.13 -35.75
C ARG A 489 -2.88 -10.78 -36.69
N ALA A 490 -1.71 -10.50 -36.08
CA ALA A 490 -0.44 -10.43 -36.77
C ALA A 490 0.54 -11.40 -36.09
N PRO A 491 0.97 -12.48 -36.75
CA PRO A 491 1.97 -13.37 -36.19
C PRO A 491 3.35 -12.72 -36.22
N VAL A 492 4.15 -13.01 -35.18
CA VAL A 492 5.57 -12.65 -35.19
C VAL A 492 6.26 -13.50 -36.26
N LYS A 493 7.02 -12.86 -37.13
CA LYS A 493 7.85 -13.57 -38.10
C LYS A 493 9.07 -14.19 -37.41
N PRO A 494 9.49 -15.40 -37.81
CA PRO A 494 10.70 -16.04 -37.28
C PRO A 494 11.97 -15.21 -37.39
#